data_c4f5b126e87232071a9eb00a245935d9
#
_entry.id   c4f5b126e87232071a9eb00a245935d9
#
_cell.length_a   1.000
_cell.length_b   1.000
_cell.length_c   1.000
_cell.angle_alpha   90.00
_cell.angle_beta   90.00
_cell.angle_gamma   90.00
#
_symmetry.space_group_name_H-M   'P 1'
#
loop_
_entity.id
_entity.type
_entity.pdbx_description
1 polymer ?
#
loop_
_entity_poly.entity_id
_entity_poly.type
_entity_poly.pdbx_seq_one_letter_code
_entity_poly.pdbx_strand_id
1 'polypeptide(L)'
;MSLKDLVVACGKQNTAATGVLTITNTNISAGDVCVASFSTPVGTASAAVQLRGICAAGSCVITAVDAAGAAVAVAVGVSFAILKPQALGFGSA
;
A
#
# COMPACT_ATOMS: atom_id res chain seq x y z
N MET A 1 7.77 16.89 16.27
CA MET A 1 6.82 16.07 15.50
C MET A 1 6.83 14.65 16.04
N SER A 2 5.69 14.10 16.35
CA SER A 2 5.62 12.72 16.83
C SER A 2 5.45 11.76 15.66
N LEU A 3 5.80 10.49 15.88
CA LEU A 3 5.67 9.47 14.84
C LEU A 3 4.23 9.34 14.34
N LYS A 4 3.25 9.48 15.23
CA LYS A 4 1.86 9.36 14.84
C LYS A 4 1.39 10.47 13.90
N ASP A 5 2.11 11.58 13.84
CA ASP A 5 1.78 12.65 12.89
C ASP A 5 2.23 12.32 11.48
N LEU A 6 3.17 11.37 11.34
CA LEU A 6 3.68 10.92 10.04
C LEU A 6 2.82 9.81 9.46
N VAL A 7 2.23 8.98 10.30
CA VAL A 7 1.54 7.78 9.85
C VAL A 7 0.04 8.05 9.81
N VAL A 8 -0.53 7.97 8.61
CA VAL A 8 -1.97 8.14 8.41
C VAL A 8 -2.71 6.86 8.79
N ALA A 9 -2.17 5.74 8.34
CA ALA A 9 -2.75 4.42 8.60
C ALA A 9 -1.67 3.37 8.46
N CYS A 10 -1.78 2.31 9.22
CA CYS A 10 -0.91 1.15 9.06
C CYS A 10 -1.69 -0.08 9.50
N GLY A 11 -1.28 -1.23 9.00
CA GLY A 11 -1.97 -2.46 9.36
C GLY A 11 -1.56 -3.63 8.51
N LYS A 12 -2.34 -4.68 8.63
CA LYS A 12 -2.11 -5.94 7.97
C LYS A 12 -3.47 -6.48 7.51
N GLN A 13 -3.63 -6.65 6.24
CA GLN A 13 -4.86 -7.16 5.64
C GLN A 13 -4.54 -8.00 4.42
N ASN A 14 -5.49 -8.81 3.99
CA ASN A 14 -5.35 -9.56 2.75
C ASN A 14 -5.98 -8.77 1.61
N THR A 15 -5.39 -8.90 0.42
CA THR A 15 -6.06 -8.43 -0.79
C THR A 15 -7.28 -9.29 -1.07
N ALA A 16 -8.19 -8.76 -1.87
CA ALA A 16 -9.24 -9.59 -2.47
C ALA A 16 -8.63 -10.56 -3.49
N ALA A 17 -9.43 -11.49 -3.99
CA ALA A 17 -8.98 -12.44 -5.00
C ALA A 17 -8.52 -11.76 -6.29
N THR A 18 -8.87 -10.50 -6.49
CA THR A 18 -8.41 -9.70 -7.62
C THR A 18 -7.00 -9.15 -7.45
N GLY A 19 -6.38 -9.38 -6.29
CA GLY A 19 -5.05 -8.86 -5.99
C GLY A 19 -5.03 -7.40 -5.56
N VAL A 20 -6.19 -6.83 -5.25
CA VAL A 20 -6.33 -5.41 -4.91
C VAL A 20 -6.83 -5.27 -3.47
N LEU A 21 -6.19 -4.38 -2.73
CA LEU A 21 -6.61 -3.98 -1.38
C LEU A 21 -6.83 -2.48 -1.37
N THR A 22 -8.02 -2.04 -1.00
CA THR A 22 -8.33 -0.62 -0.90
C THR A 22 -8.42 -0.22 0.56
N ILE A 23 -7.61 0.76 0.95
CA ILE A 23 -7.61 1.33 2.30
C ILE A 23 -8.35 2.67 2.23
N THR A 24 -9.40 2.81 3.01
CA THR A 24 -10.18 4.05 3.03
C THR A 24 -9.92 4.77 4.35
N ASN A 25 -9.50 6.03 4.25
CA ASN A 25 -9.26 6.87 5.42
C ASN A 25 -9.31 8.33 4.96
N THR A 26 -10.14 9.14 5.61
CA THR A 26 -10.35 10.52 5.20
C THR A 26 -9.08 11.37 5.29
N ASN A 27 -8.08 10.93 6.03
CA ASN A 27 -6.82 11.67 6.16
C ASN A 27 -5.81 11.33 5.08
N ILE A 28 -6.11 10.37 4.21
CA ILE A 28 -5.23 10.05 3.08
C ILE A 28 -5.41 11.12 2.02
N SER A 29 -4.30 11.59 1.48
CA SER A 29 -4.27 12.58 0.42
C SER A 29 -3.50 12.05 -0.78
N ALA A 30 -3.80 12.57 -1.95
CA ALA A 30 -3.00 12.30 -3.14
C ALA A 30 -1.57 12.78 -2.86
N GLY A 31 -0.60 11.95 -3.18
CA GLY A 31 0.80 12.27 -2.88
C GLY A 31 1.32 11.68 -1.59
N ASP A 32 0.46 11.12 -0.75
CA ASP A 32 0.93 10.36 0.42
C ASP A 32 1.66 9.12 -0.07
N VAL A 33 2.60 8.64 0.76
CA VAL A 33 3.42 7.49 0.43
C VAL A 33 2.82 6.24 1.04
N CYS A 34 2.61 5.22 0.23
CA CYS A 34 2.19 3.91 0.69
C CYS A 34 3.36 2.95 0.59
N VAL A 35 3.78 2.40 1.73
CA VAL A 35 4.79 1.36 1.80
C VAL A 35 4.06 0.06 2.12
N ALA A 36 4.27 -0.96 1.29
CA ALA A 36 3.60 -2.24 1.46
C ALA A 36 4.55 -3.38 1.18
N SER A 37 4.37 -4.47 1.91
CA SER A 37 5.11 -5.70 1.68
C SER A 37 4.21 -6.90 1.95
N PHE A 38 4.60 -8.05 1.42
CA PHE A 38 3.87 -9.29 1.70
C PHE A 38 4.03 -9.66 3.17
N SER A 39 2.93 -9.89 3.86
CA SER A 39 2.94 -10.33 5.25
C SER A 39 3.00 -11.84 5.36
N THR A 40 2.72 -12.56 4.26
CA THR A 40 2.83 -14.01 4.19
C THR A 40 3.53 -14.39 2.88
N PRO A 41 4.21 -15.54 2.83
CA PRO A 41 4.82 -15.98 1.58
C PRO A 41 3.77 -16.15 0.48
N VAL A 42 4.11 -15.71 -0.71
CA VAL A 42 3.26 -15.90 -1.88
C VAL A 42 3.51 -17.31 -2.40
N GLY A 43 2.42 -18.02 -2.75
CA GLY A 43 2.56 -19.38 -3.27
C GLY A 43 3.33 -19.42 -4.59
N THR A 44 4.00 -20.55 -4.85
CA THR A 44 4.83 -20.70 -6.04
C THR A 44 4.01 -20.64 -7.34
N ALA A 45 2.71 -20.87 -7.26
CA ALA A 45 1.83 -20.78 -8.43
C ALA A 45 1.47 -19.32 -8.77
N SER A 46 1.77 -18.39 -7.88
CA SER A 46 1.44 -16.98 -8.10
C SER A 46 2.59 -16.27 -8.80
N ALA A 47 2.26 -15.40 -9.76
CA ALA A 47 3.22 -14.55 -10.43
C ALA A 47 3.49 -13.25 -9.66
N ALA A 48 2.80 -13.01 -8.56
CA ALA A 48 2.95 -11.77 -7.79
C ALA A 48 4.31 -11.74 -7.11
N VAL A 49 5.10 -10.69 -7.37
CA VAL A 49 6.45 -10.55 -6.83
C VAL A 49 6.63 -9.26 -6.04
N GLN A 50 5.70 -8.31 -6.15
CA GLN A 50 5.77 -7.05 -5.42
C GLN A 50 4.38 -6.45 -5.27
N LEU A 51 4.30 -5.40 -4.44
CA LEU A 51 3.07 -4.67 -4.20
C LEU A 51 3.25 -3.22 -4.64
N ARG A 52 2.22 -2.67 -5.28
CA ARG A 52 2.20 -1.28 -5.70
C ARG A 52 1.10 -0.55 -4.95
N GLY A 53 1.46 0.48 -4.18
CA GLY A 53 0.50 1.30 -3.45
C GLY A 53 0.42 2.69 -4.05
N ILE A 54 -0.79 3.16 -4.34
CA ILE A 54 -1.03 4.49 -4.86
C ILE A 54 -2.10 5.15 -4.02
N CYS A 55 -1.79 6.33 -3.47
CA CYS A 55 -2.71 7.09 -2.66
C CYS A 55 -3.44 8.14 -3.48
N ALA A 56 -4.71 8.33 -3.15
CA ALA A 56 -5.55 9.37 -3.70
C ALA A 56 -6.32 10.02 -2.54
N ALA A 57 -7.12 11.01 -2.81
CA ALA A 57 -7.89 11.68 -1.77
C ALA A 57 -8.84 10.67 -1.11
N GLY A 58 -8.62 10.40 0.15
CA GLY A 58 -9.48 9.53 0.97
C GLY A 58 -9.24 8.03 0.81
N SER A 59 -8.29 7.59 -0.01
CA SER A 59 -8.05 6.16 -0.16
C SER A 59 -6.65 5.86 -0.68
N CYS A 60 -6.22 4.63 -0.44
CA CYS A 60 -4.98 4.10 -1.01
C CYS A 60 -5.29 2.72 -1.59
N VAL A 61 -4.84 2.46 -2.79
CA VAL A 61 -5.04 1.18 -3.48
C VAL A 61 -3.69 0.46 -3.55
N ILE A 62 -3.66 -0.75 -3.01
CA ILE A 62 -2.46 -1.61 -3.04
C ILE A 62 -2.76 -2.77 -3.97
N THR A 63 -1.94 -2.95 -4.99
CA THR A 63 -2.14 -3.95 -6.03
C THR A 63 -0.96 -4.91 -6.07
N ALA A 64 -1.24 -6.21 -6.10
CA ALA A 64 -0.21 -7.23 -6.33
C ALA A 64 0.17 -7.20 -7.82
N VAL A 65 1.46 -7.14 -8.09
CA VAL A 65 1.96 -7.03 -9.47
C VAL A 65 3.07 -8.05 -9.69
N ASP A 66 3.27 -8.42 -10.96
CA ASP A 66 4.34 -9.32 -11.37
C ASP A 66 5.64 -8.55 -11.63
N ALA A 67 6.65 -9.24 -12.12
CA ALA A 67 7.96 -8.63 -12.37
C ALA A 67 7.90 -7.55 -13.46
N ALA A 68 6.92 -7.61 -14.34
CA ALA A 68 6.73 -6.62 -15.40
C ALA A 68 5.85 -5.43 -14.94
N GLY A 69 5.31 -5.49 -13.72
CA GLY A 69 4.44 -4.45 -13.19
C GLY A 69 2.97 -4.61 -13.52
N ALA A 70 2.58 -5.74 -14.11
CA ALA A 70 1.18 -6.00 -14.43
C ALA A 70 0.44 -6.57 -13.21
N ALA A 71 -0.82 -6.19 -13.05
CA ALA A 71 -1.63 -6.65 -11.93
C ALA A 71 -1.82 -8.17 -11.98
N VAL A 72 -1.75 -8.81 -10.81
CA VAL A 72 -1.94 -10.26 -10.67
C VAL A 72 -3.16 -10.50 -9.78
N ALA A 73 -4.11 -11.28 -10.27
CA ALA A 73 -5.34 -11.60 -9.54
C ALA A 73 -5.06 -12.73 -8.54
N VAL A 74 -4.69 -12.38 -7.32
CA VAL A 74 -4.39 -13.35 -6.27
C VAL A 74 -4.65 -12.72 -4.90
N ALA A 75 -5.16 -13.51 -3.96
CA ALA A 75 -5.32 -13.06 -2.59
C ALA A 75 -3.99 -13.26 -1.86
N VAL A 76 -3.42 -12.19 -1.33
CA VAL A 76 -2.14 -12.22 -0.60
C VAL A 76 -2.27 -11.39 0.67
N GLY A 77 -1.48 -11.75 1.68
CA GLY A 77 -1.38 -10.96 2.89
C GLY A 77 -0.49 -9.75 2.68
N VAL A 78 -0.91 -8.60 3.15
CA VAL A 78 -0.22 -7.32 2.96
C VAL A 78 -0.02 -6.65 4.31
N SER A 79 1.20 -6.21 4.58
CA SER A 79 1.51 -5.28 5.66
C SER A 79 1.77 -3.92 5.02
N PHE A 80 1.14 -2.87 5.53
CA PHE A 80 1.23 -1.56 4.91
C PHE A 80 1.36 -0.44 5.92
N ALA A 81 1.91 0.68 5.45
CA ALA A 81 1.90 1.94 6.18
C ALA A 81 1.73 3.07 5.18
N ILE A 82 0.90 4.03 5.51
CA ILE A 82 0.65 5.20 4.68
C ILE A 82 1.20 6.41 5.43
N LEU A 83 2.12 7.14 4.79
CA LEU A 83 2.91 8.19 5.40
C LEU A 83 2.69 9.52 4.69
N LYS A 84 2.78 10.60 5.46
CA LYS A 84 2.72 11.96 4.90
C LYS A 84 4.13 12.49 4.72
N PRO A 85 4.63 12.57 3.49
CA PRO A 85 6.00 13.04 3.26
C PRO A 85 6.23 14.48 3.71
N GLN A 86 5.21 15.32 3.68
CA GLN A 86 5.34 16.69 4.14
C GLN A 86 5.60 16.79 5.63
N ALA A 87 5.09 15.84 6.40
CA ALA A 87 5.32 15.83 7.84
C ALA A 87 6.77 15.50 8.19
N LEU A 88 7.52 14.94 7.22
CA LEU A 88 8.95 14.68 7.39
C LEU A 88 9.82 15.89 7.10
N GLY A 89 9.27 16.95 6.56
CA GLY A 89 10.01 18.13 6.23
C GLY A 89 10.88 18.02 4.99
N PHE A 90 10.68 16.98 4.18
CA PHE A 90 11.46 16.72 2.97
C PHE A 90 10.62 16.98 1.76
N GLY A 91 10.88 17.72 0.96
CA GLY A 91 10.16 17.85 -0.23
C GLY A 91 8.94 18.68 -0.05
N SER A 92 8.82 19.58 -0.85
CA SER A 92 7.65 20.38 -0.98
C SER A 92 6.87 19.87 -2.16
N ALA A 93 5.63 19.82 -1.98
CA ALA A 93 4.79 19.48 -3.09
C ALA A 93 4.88 20.53 -4.18
#